data_0f2aca50b641384af8c50dff2f1b8245
#
_entry.id   0f2aca50b641384af8c50dff2f1b8245
#
_cell.length_a   1.000
_cell.length_b   1.000
_cell.length_c   1.000
_cell.angle_alpha   90.00
_cell.angle_beta   90.00
_cell.angle_gamma   90.00
#
_symmetry.space_group_name_H-M   'P 1'
#
loop_
_entity.id
_entity.type
_entity.pdbx_description
1 polymer ?
#
loop_
_entity_poly.entity_id
_entity_poly.type
_entity_poly.pdbx_seq_one_letter_code
_entity_poly.pdbx_strand_id
1 'polypeptide(L)'
;DYMMASEEAEPSGGWDYAALVEGLKSENAIKDIGVAVCDAYLEKCKDGAELTATLSVIDLSKTDEVINETEGLAKKLSQKSEEKYGNFYIISAADSSAKFGGQSAFEGYSNLIDLYEFSKKYEDSEDNNLCHAIDDMVVYNVSRRENVRGISLYYPVMYRESQMGQYLSSCKIAAYKDYLKNLYDDIPKEVIRFEDDGSVADDGSFQISLSADSRKYVKSVEFVLLGFAEGETEYKQVTKVMGVDNDIFKDWENMEFHSNFRGIWVGLDGCPLNYSIVECNEDRIVFTAPVIVNKTRVTNLRFAFIMDDAYESGGYYTMLGLFDGIDDGGAVSREMGQLEEGDSVTVLSEHMNEGEYSVSIEKGDSVIIGENGGVISENPLRDAYYQYAYVVTDLFGNRYYSKPAVLEMEYTYDQLLENPLPDGEYAAKVIALGDAPEKLIYDGILD
;
A
#
# COMPACT_ATOMS: atom_id res chain seq x y z
N ASP A 1 -10.18 -13.96 -31.43
CA ASP A 1 -8.79 -13.86 -30.99
C ASP A 1 -8.79 -13.77 -29.46
N TYR A 2 -7.81 -14.44 -28.83
CA TYR A 2 -7.62 -14.44 -27.37
C TYR A 2 -6.28 -13.85 -27.01
N MET A 3 -6.23 -13.22 -25.82
CA MET A 3 -5.02 -12.73 -25.18
C MET A 3 -4.89 -13.37 -23.81
N MET A 4 -3.66 -13.64 -23.38
CA MET A 4 -3.36 -13.97 -21.99
C MET A 4 -2.53 -12.85 -21.39
N ALA A 5 -2.92 -12.38 -20.22
CA ALA A 5 -2.24 -11.27 -19.55
C ALA A 5 -2.44 -11.33 -18.04
N SER A 6 -1.46 -10.82 -17.32
CA SER A 6 -1.51 -10.54 -15.89
C SER A 6 -1.75 -9.06 -15.63
N GLU A 7 -2.47 -8.73 -14.57
CA GLU A 7 -2.64 -7.35 -14.08
C GLU A 7 -1.53 -6.95 -13.12
N GLU A 8 -0.93 -7.94 -12.42
CA GLU A 8 0.13 -7.72 -11.45
C GLU A 8 1.49 -8.16 -12.02
N ALA A 9 2.57 -7.75 -11.37
CA ALA A 9 3.91 -8.25 -11.64
C ALA A 9 3.95 -9.77 -11.45
N GLU A 10 4.46 -10.48 -12.46
CA GLU A 10 4.54 -11.92 -12.43
C GLU A 10 5.70 -12.38 -11.55
N PRO A 11 5.56 -13.46 -10.75
CA PRO A 11 6.69 -14.08 -10.06
C PRO A 11 7.80 -14.47 -11.03
N SER A 12 9.07 -14.35 -10.59
CA SER A 12 10.26 -14.58 -11.42
C SER A 12 10.35 -15.95 -12.08
N GLY A 13 9.63 -16.96 -11.53
CA GLY A 13 9.47 -18.28 -12.13
C GLY A 13 8.76 -18.30 -13.48
N GLY A 14 8.04 -17.22 -13.83
CA GLY A 14 7.26 -17.11 -15.06
C GLY A 14 6.21 -18.21 -15.24
N TRP A 15 5.68 -18.34 -16.43
CA TRP A 15 4.64 -19.32 -16.77
C TRP A 15 5.17 -20.75 -16.84
N ASP A 16 4.28 -21.74 -16.73
CA ASP A 16 4.60 -23.11 -17.07
C ASP A 16 4.55 -23.31 -18.61
N TYR A 17 5.69 -23.07 -19.25
CA TYR A 17 5.81 -23.25 -20.71
C TYR A 17 5.65 -24.71 -21.16
N ALA A 18 5.80 -25.69 -20.27
CA ALA A 18 5.52 -27.08 -20.61
C ALA A 18 4.03 -27.29 -20.81
N ALA A 19 3.18 -26.74 -19.93
CA ALA A 19 1.71 -26.77 -20.09
C ALA A 19 1.27 -26.09 -21.38
N LEU A 20 1.87 -24.96 -21.75
CA LEU A 20 1.60 -24.28 -23.02
C LEU A 20 1.96 -25.17 -24.22
N VAL A 21 3.15 -25.76 -24.24
CA VAL A 21 3.62 -26.62 -25.34
C VAL A 21 2.74 -27.87 -25.49
N GLU A 22 2.35 -28.51 -24.38
CA GLU A 22 1.44 -29.65 -24.41
C GLU A 22 0.05 -29.24 -24.94
N GLY A 23 -0.48 -28.09 -24.50
CA GLY A 23 -1.72 -27.54 -25.02
C GLY A 23 -1.70 -27.29 -26.53
N LEU A 24 -0.61 -26.71 -27.04
CA LEU A 24 -0.43 -26.42 -28.47
C LEU A 24 -0.29 -27.68 -29.34
N LYS A 25 0.13 -28.82 -28.76
CA LYS A 25 0.18 -30.12 -29.46
C LYS A 25 -1.15 -30.85 -29.48
N SER A 26 -2.09 -30.41 -28.65
CA SER A 26 -3.42 -31.01 -28.57
C SER A 26 -4.35 -30.43 -29.64
N GLU A 27 -5.45 -31.14 -29.94
CA GLU A 27 -6.53 -30.61 -30.78
C GLU A 27 -7.54 -29.75 -29.99
N ASN A 28 -7.14 -29.28 -28.80
CA ASN A 28 -8.00 -28.47 -27.94
C ASN A 28 -8.25 -27.06 -28.52
N ALA A 29 -9.39 -26.46 -28.16
CA ALA A 29 -9.66 -25.09 -28.50
C ALA A 29 -8.63 -24.15 -27.81
N ILE A 30 -8.30 -23.04 -28.45
CA ILE A 30 -7.34 -22.05 -27.93
C ILE A 30 -7.71 -21.60 -26.51
N LYS A 31 -9.02 -21.44 -26.22
CA LYS A 31 -9.52 -21.13 -24.88
C LYS A 31 -9.08 -22.19 -23.84
N ASP A 32 -9.24 -23.47 -24.15
CA ASP A 32 -8.91 -24.57 -23.21
C ASP A 32 -7.41 -24.65 -22.94
N ILE A 33 -6.60 -24.30 -23.95
CA ILE A 33 -5.14 -24.16 -23.79
C ILE A 33 -4.83 -23.03 -22.81
N GLY A 34 -5.50 -21.88 -22.96
CA GLY A 34 -5.35 -20.75 -22.06
C GLY A 34 -5.71 -21.08 -20.62
N VAL A 35 -6.83 -21.78 -20.39
CA VAL A 35 -7.25 -22.26 -19.06
C VAL A 35 -6.17 -23.15 -18.43
N ALA A 36 -5.68 -24.15 -19.16
CA ALA A 36 -4.64 -25.06 -18.65
C ALA A 36 -3.34 -24.32 -18.28
N VAL A 37 -2.97 -23.30 -19.03
CA VAL A 37 -1.78 -22.45 -18.73
C VAL A 37 -2.00 -21.61 -17.49
N CYS A 38 -3.18 -21.00 -17.30
CA CYS A 38 -3.52 -20.23 -16.11
C CYS A 38 -3.46 -21.10 -14.85
N ASP A 39 -4.05 -22.31 -14.89
CA ASP A 39 -4.05 -23.24 -13.76
C ASP A 39 -2.62 -23.67 -13.40
N ALA A 40 -1.83 -24.07 -14.40
CA ALA A 40 -0.44 -24.46 -14.21
C ALA A 40 0.44 -23.29 -13.69
N TYR A 41 0.15 -22.07 -14.13
CA TYR A 41 0.84 -20.87 -13.61
C TYR A 41 0.56 -20.66 -12.13
N LEU A 42 -0.71 -20.66 -11.71
CA LEU A 42 -1.07 -20.49 -10.31
C LEU A 42 -0.49 -21.59 -9.40
N GLU A 43 -0.53 -22.85 -9.88
CA GLU A 43 0.06 -23.99 -9.15
C GLU A 43 1.58 -23.88 -9.04
N LYS A 44 2.24 -23.25 -10.01
CA LYS A 44 3.68 -23.00 -9.98
C LYS A 44 4.08 -21.90 -9.00
N CYS A 45 3.19 -20.93 -8.73
CA CYS A 45 3.44 -19.89 -7.75
C CYS A 45 3.49 -20.49 -6.35
N LYS A 46 4.60 -20.29 -5.61
CA LYS A 46 4.86 -20.83 -4.28
C LYS A 46 5.32 -19.73 -3.33
N ASP A 47 5.39 -20.07 -2.06
CA ASP A 47 5.99 -19.24 -1.00
C ASP A 47 5.34 -17.85 -0.88
N GLY A 48 4.01 -17.80 -0.96
CA GLY A 48 3.21 -16.57 -0.88
C GLY A 48 3.03 -15.82 -2.20
N ALA A 49 3.81 -16.13 -3.24
CA ALA A 49 3.70 -15.46 -4.55
C ALA A 49 2.32 -15.66 -5.22
N GLU A 50 1.61 -16.75 -4.91
CA GLU A 50 0.24 -16.99 -5.37
C GLU A 50 -0.76 -15.94 -4.86
N LEU A 51 -0.46 -15.26 -3.76
CA LEU A 51 -1.34 -14.22 -3.20
C LEU A 51 -1.38 -12.94 -4.06
N THR A 52 -0.36 -12.72 -4.87
CA THR A 52 -0.29 -11.59 -5.81
C THR A 52 -0.49 -12.01 -7.26
N ALA A 53 -0.34 -13.29 -7.57
CA ALA A 53 -0.42 -13.79 -8.92
C ALA A 53 -1.82 -13.59 -9.52
N THR A 54 -1.86 -13.04 -10.73
CA THR A 54 -3.06 -12.97 -11.57
C THR A 54 -2.70 -13.43 -12.98
N LEU A 55 -3.59 -14.15 -13.64
CA LEU A 55 -3.46 -14.44 -15.06
C LEU A 55 -4.85 -14.69 -15.68
N SER A 56 -5.10 -14.07 -16.81
CA SER A 56 -6.41 -14.10 -17.43
C SER A 56 -6.37 -14.50 -18.90
N VAL A 57 -7.41 -15.18 -19.35
CA VAL A 57 -7.70 -15.43 -20.77
C VAL A 57 -8.80 -14.51 -21.20
N ILE A 58 -8.52 -13.65 -22.15
CA ILE A 58 -9.35 -12.53 -22.56
C ILE A 58 -9.80 -12.75 -24.01
N ASP A 59 -11.13 -12.70 -24.27
CA ASP A 59 -11.69 -12.71 -25.62
C ASP A 59 -11.71 -11.29 -26.19
N LEU A 60 -10.78 -11.01 -27.09
CA LEU A 60 -10.63 -9.68 -27.71
C LEU A 60 -11.81 -9.28 -28.59
N SER A 61 -12.71 -10.20 -28.97
CA SER A 61 -13.92 -9.88 -29.74
C SER A 61 -14.95 -9.09 -28.93
N LYS A 62 -14.80 -9.04 -27.58
CA LYS A 62 -15.67 -8.34 -26.63
C LYS A 62 -15.16 -6.97 -26.24
N THR A 63 -14.02 -6.54 -26.76
CA THR A 63 -13.36 -5.28 -26.37
C THR A 63 -14.25 -4.05 -26.55
N ASP A 64 -14.98 -3.97 -27.66
CA ASP A 64 -15.85 -2.81 -27.95
C ASP A 64 -16.98 -2.66 -26.92
N GLU A 65 -17.50 -3.76 -26.39
CA GLU A 65 -18.55 -3.76 -25.39
C GLU A 65 -18.02 -3.19 -24.07
N VAL A 66 -16.87 -3.66 -23.60
CA VAL A 66 -16.21 -3.15 -22.38
C VAL A 66 -15.85 -1.66 -22.51
N ILE A 67 -15.36 -1.22 -23.69
CA ILE A 67 -15.08 0.19 -23.95
C ILE A 67 -16.35 1.04 -23.83
N ASN A 68 -17.46 0.60 -24.45
CA ASN A 68 -18.72 1.33 -24.44
C ASN A 68 -19.29 1.46 -23.03
N GLU A 69 -19.25 0.38 -22.22
CA GLU A 69 -19.71 0.40 -20.84
C GLU A 69 -18.78 1.25 -19.94
N THR A 70 -17.46 1.26 -20.20
CA THR A 70 -16.51 2.16 -19.54
C THR A 70 -16.79 3.63 -19.85
N GLU A 71 -17.20 3.96 -21.09
CA GLU A 71 -17.68 5.31 -21.42
C GLU A 71 -18.97 5.66 -20.65
N GLY A 72 -19.87 4.69 -20.46
CA GLY A 72 -21.07 4.82 -19.64
C GLY A 72 -20.73 5.14 -18.18
N LEU A 73 -19.81 4.37 -17.60
CA LEU A 73 -19.27 4.61 -16.26
C LEU A 73 -18.67 6.03 -16.16
N ALA A 74 -17.81 6.44 -17.08
CA ALA A 74 -17.17 7.74 -17.06
C ALA A 74 -18.16 8.91 -17.03
N LYS A 75 -19.27 8.80 -17.74
CA LYS A 75 -20.36 9.80 -17.70
C LYS A 75 -21.04 9.85 -16.32
N LYS A 76 -21.27 8.69 -15.70
CA LYS A 76 -21.80 8.60 -14.33
C LYS A 76 -20.82 9.22 -13.33
N LEU A 77 -19.50 8.95 -13.45
CA LEU A 77 -18.46 9.54 -12.61
C LEU A 77 -18.45 11.06 -12.73
N SER A 78 -18.52 11.61 -13.97
CA SER A 78 -18.58 13.06 -14.18
C SER A 78 -19.82 13.69 -13.52
N GLN A 79 -20.99 13.06 -13.62
CA GLN A 79 -22.20 13.54 -12.95
C GLN A 79 -22.07 13.46 -11.42
N LYS A 80 -21.52 12.36 -10.90
CA LYS A 80 -21.33 12.16 -9.46
C LYS A 80 -20.33 13.16 -8.88
N SER A 81 -19.28 13.53 -9.61
CA SER A 81 -18.27 14.49 -9.17
C SER A 81 -18.83 15.88 -8.88
N GLU A 82 -19.96 16.26 -9.51
CA GLU A 82 -20.66 17.52 -9.27
C GLU A 82 -21.46 17.53 -7.95
N GLU A 83 -21.72 16.35 -7.37
CA GLU A 83 -22.46 16.24 -6.11
C GLU A 83 -21.57 16.57 -4.91
N LYS A 84 -22.20 17.02 -3.82
CA LYS A 84 -21.51 17.19 -2.53
C LYS A 84 -20.92 15.84 -2.09
N TYR A 85 -19.61 15.79 -1.84
CA TYR A 85 -18.83 14.57 -1.54
C TYR A 85 -18.73 13.55 -2.68
N GLY A 86 -19.18 13.88 -3.90
CA GLY A 86 -19.13 12.94 -5.03
C GLY A 86 -17.73 12.41 -5.30
N ASN A 87 -16.74 13.30 -5.33
CA ASN A 87 -15.33 12.89 -5.51
C ASN A 87 -14.81 12.01 -4.38
N PHE A 88 -15.22 12.26 -3.13
CA PHE A 88 -14.85 11.40 -2.01
C PHE A 88 -15.33 9.96 -2.23
N TYR A 89 -16.59 9.76 -2.61
CA TYR A 89 -17.12 8.41 -2.88
C TYR A 89 -16.42 7.72 -4.04
N ILE A 90 -16.18 8.44 -5.14
CA ILE A 90 -15.51 7.89 -6.31
C ILE A 90 -14.08 7.45 -5.97
N ILE A 91 -13.32 8.33 -5.33
CA ILE A 91 -11.92 8.05 -5.01
C ILE A 91 -11.82 6.98 -3.92
N SER A 92 -12.74 6.96 -2.96
CA SER A 92 -12.80 5.89 -1.96
C SER A 92 -13.05 4.52 -2.61
N ALA A 93 -13.95 4.44 -3.60
CA ALA A 93 -14.18 3.22 -4.37
C ALA A 93 -12.92 2.80 -5.14
N ALA A 94 -12.23 3.75 -5.79
CA ALA A 94 -10.99 3.50 -6.51
C ALA A 94 -9.85 3.08 -5.57
N ASP A 95 -9.68 3.78 -4.44
CA ASP A 95 -8.61 3.51 -3.48
C ASP A 95 -8.77 2.19 -2.74
N SER A 96 -10.00 1.77 -2.50
CA SER A 96 -10.32 0.47 -1.90
C SER A 96 -10.30 -0.70 -2.89
N SER A 97 -10.24 -0.44 -4.20
CA SER A 97 -10.14 -1.49 -5.22
C SER A 97 -8.74 -2.07 -5.28
N ALA A 98 -8.63 -3.28 -5.81
CA ALA A 98 -7.35 -3.93 -6.05
C ALA A 98 -6.45 -3.04 -6.88
N LYS A 99 -5.24 -2.80 -6.41
CA LYS A 99 -4.20 -2.01 -7.07
C LYS A 99 -3.11 -2.92 -7.58
N PHE A 100 -2.47 -2.53 -8.68
CA PHE A 100 -1.43 -3.30 -9.32
C PHE A 100 -0.18 -2.47 -9.58
N GLY A 101 0.97 -3.12 -9.59
CA GLY A 101 2.27 -2.48 -9.79
C GLY A 101 2.74 -1.67 -8.59
N GLY A 102 3.45 -0.56 -8.82
CA GLY A 102 4.00 0.30 -7.78
C GLY A 102 2.94 1.12 -7.07
N GLN A 103 3.03 1.22 -5.74
CA GLN A 103 2.01 1.82 -4.89
C GLN A 103 2.59 2.71 -3.78
N SER A 104 3.89 2.89 -3.74
CA SER A 104 4.58 3.77 -2.81
C SER A 104 5.49 4.77 -3.52
N ALA A 105 6.05 5.72 -2.77
CA ALA A 105 6.99 6.69 -3.33
C ALA A 105 8.26 6.02 -3.89
N PHE A 106 8.72 4.93 -3.27
CA PHE A 106 9.88 4.16 -3.71
C PHE A 106 9.60 3.25 -4.90
N GLU A 107 8.43 2.64 -4.94
CA GLU A 107 8.02 1.80 -6.05
C GLU A 107 7.60 2.61 -7.28
N GLY A 108 7.33 3.89 -7.10
CA GLY A 108 6.53 4.69 -8.01
C GLY A 108 5.05 4.30 -7.95
N TYR A 109 4.19 5.15 -8.44
CA TYR A 109 2.74 4.88 -8.46
C TYR A 109 2.31 4.49 -9.87
N SER A 110 1.91 3.22 -10.06
CA SER A 110 1.37 2.74 -11.35
C SER A 110 -0.01 3.30 -11.63
N ASN A 111 -0.77 3.61 -10.58
CA ASN A 111 -2.15 4.09 -10.68
C ASN A 111 -3.05 3.14 -11.51
N LEU A 112 -2.82 1.82 -11.39
CA LEU A 112 -3.64 0.78 -12.01
C LEU A 112 -4.53 0.15 -10.95
N ILE A 113 -5.84 0.10 -11.23
CA ILE A 113 -6.83 -0.55 -10.39
C ILE A 113 -7.62 -1.58 -11.20
N ASP A 114 -8.19 -2.59 -10.54
CA ASP A 114 -9.11 -3.52 -11.21
C ASP A 114 -10.40 -2.80 -11.61
N LEU A 115 -10.75 -2.87 -12.89
CA LEU A 115 -11.91 -2.18 -13.43
C LEU A 115 -13.24 -2.78 -12.97
N TYR A 116 -13.29 -4.11 -12.81
CA TYR A 116 -14.50 -4.80 -12.34
C TYR A 116 -14.79 -4.44 -10.89
N GLU A 117 -13.77 -4.57 -10.01
CA GLU A 117 -13.93 -4.26 -8.59
C GLU A 117 -14.26 -2.79 -8.37
N PHE A 118 -13.60 -1.87 -9.08
CA PHE A 118 -13.92 -0.45 -9.03
C PHE A 118 -15.37 -0.18 -9.44
N SER A 119 -15.79 -0.75 -10.57
CA SER A 119 -17.17 -0.58 -11.04
C SER A 119 -18.18 -1.12 -10.04
N LYS A 120 -17.93 -2.29 -9.46
CA LYS A 120 -18.78 -2.92 -8.45
C LYS A 120 -18.86 -2.12 -7.15
N LYS A 121 -17.74 -1.59 -6.65
CA LYS A 121 -17.70 -0.75 -5.44
C LYS A 121 -18.35 0.62 -5.66
N TYR A 122 -18.22 1.18 -6.85
CA TYR A 122 -18.87 2.44 -7.21
C TYR A 122 -20.38 2.27 -7.40
N GLU A 123 -20.83 1.20 -8.04
CA GLU A 123 -22.23 0.89 -8.31
C GLU A 123 -22.53 -0.56 -7.90
N ASP A 124 -22.88 -0.74 -6.62
CA ASP A 124 -23.27 -2.05 -6.08
C ASP A 124 -24.69 -2.41 -6.55
N SER A 125 -24.78 -2.91 -7.78
CA SER A 125 -26.01 -3.29 -8.45
C SER A 125 -25.82 -4.63 -9.17
N GLU A 126 -26.80 -5.52 -9.07
CA GLU A 126 -26.85 -6.76 -9.85
C GLU A 126 -26.96 -6.48 -11.36
N ASP A 127 -27.45 -5.30 -11.75
CA ASP A 127 -27.60 -4.86 -13.13
C ASP A 127 -26.40 -4.01 -13.63
N ASN A 128 -25.21 -4.20 -13.06
CA ASN A 128 -24.01 -3.48 -13.49
C ASN A 128 -23.52 -4.00 -14.84
N ASN A 129 -23.88 -3.30 -15.93
CA ASN A 129 -23.56 -3.70 -17.31
C ASN A 129 -22.06 -3.82 -17.57
N LEU A 130 -21.22 -2.97 -16.94
CA LEU A 130 -19.77 -3.04 -17.13
C LEU A 130 -19.21 -4.32 -16.51
N CYS A 131 -19.68 -4.71 -15.33
CA CYS A 131 -19.29 -5.99 -14.72
C CYS A 131 -19.68 -7.17 -15.61
N HIS A 132 -20.90 -7.16 -16.18
CA HIS A 132 -21.33 -8.21 -17.10
C HIS A 132 -20.49 -8.24 -18.40
N ALA A 133 -20.16 -7.09 -18.97
CA ALA A 133 -19.31 -7.00 -20.14
C ALA A 133 -17.89 -7.54 -19.88
N ILE A 134 -17.34 -7.29 -18.69
CA ILE A 134 -16.04 -7.83 -18.27
C ILE A 134 -16.13 -9.35 -18.06
N ASP A 135 -17.17 -9.86 -17.40
CA ASP A 135 -17.39 -11.30 -17.21
C ASP A 135 -17.55 -12.04 -18.57
N ASP A 136 -18.14 -11.40 -19.57
CA ASP A 136 -18.23 -11.95 -20.93
C ASP A 136 -16.91 -11.90 -21.71
N MET A 137 -16.06 -10.91 -21.42
CA MET A 137 -14.76 -10.72 -22.07
C MET A 137 -13.66 -11.59 -21.44
N VAL A 138 -13.61 -11.68 -20.11
CA VAL A 138 -12.64 -12.47 -19.38
C VAL A 138 -13.16 -13.89 -19.22
N VAL A 139 -12.82 -14.75 -20.17
CA VAL A 139 -13.34 -16.13 -20.25
C VAL A 139 -12.76 -17.07 -19.21
N TYR A 140 -11.63 -16.72 -18.63
CA TYR A 140 -11.03 -17.39 -17.49
C TYR A 140 -10.05 -16.46 -16.75
N ASN A 141 -10.02 -16.57 -15.44
CA ASN A 141 -9.11 -15.80 -14.58
C ASN A 141 -8.66 -16.67 -13.42
N VAL A 142 -7.37 -16.57 -13.07
CA VAL A 142 -6.82 -17.11 -11.83
C VAL A 142 -6.30 -15.96 -10.97
N SER A 143 -6.78 -15.88 -9.74
CA SER A 143 -6.36 -14.93 -8.72
C SER A 143 -6.75 -15.47 -7.35
N ARG A 144 -5.98 -15.17 -6.31
CA ARG A 144 -6.37 -15.39 -4.91
C ARG A 144 -7.15 -14.21 -4.33
N ARG A 145 -7.30 -13.13 -5.09
CA ARG A 145 -8.04 -11.94 -4.68
C ARG A 145 -9.45 -12.03 -5.23
N GLU A 146 -10.44 -11.86 -4.35
CA GLU A 146 -11.83 -11.75 -4.77
C GLU A 146 -12.04 -10.53 -5.67
N ASN A 147 -12.97 -10.62 -6.58
CA ASN A 147 -13.37 -9.56 -7.52
C ASN A 147 -12.28 -9.04 -8.48
N VAL A 148 -11.06 -9.57 -8.47
CA VAL A 148 -10.07 -9.29 -9.51
C VAL A 148 -10.45 -10.07 -10.76
N ARG A 149 -10.66 -9.36 -11.90
CA ARG A 149 -11.24 -9.91 -13.12
C ARG A 149 -10.41 -9.76 -14.37
N GLY A 150 -9.14 -9.37 -14.27
CA GLY A 150 -8.18 -9.42 -15.37
C GLY A 150 -8.21 -8.21 -16.30
N ILE A 151 -8.87 -7.12 -15.94
CA ILE A 151 -8.88 -5.87 -16.69
C ILE A 151 -8.54 -4.70 -15.78
N SER A 152 -7.36 -4.11 -15.99
CA SER A 152 -6.94 -2.92 -15.25
C SER A 152 -7.40 -1.62 -15.90
N LEU A 153 -7.68 -0.63 -15.06
CA LEU A 153 -7.93 0.75 -15.45
C LEU A 153 -6.86 1.66 -14.83
N TYR A 154 -6.30 2.58 -15.62
CA TYR A 154 -5.52 3.66 -15.02
C TYR A 154 -6.45 4.63 -14.29
N TYR A 155 -6.31 4.74 -12.98
CA TYR A 155 -7.00 5.72 -12.16
C TYR A 155 -5.96 6.40 -11.24
N PRO A 156 -5.76 7.73 -11.33
CA PRO A 156 -4.67 8.41 -10.61
C PRO A 156 -5.00 8.58 -9.12
N VAL A 157 -4.94 7.48 -8.38
CA VAL A 157 -5.10 7.45 -6.92
C VAL A 157 -4.08 8.36 -6.24
N MET A 158 -2.87 8.45 -6.83
CA MET A 158 -1.86 9.45 -6.51
C MET A 158 -1.58 10.27 -7.77
N TYR A 159 -2.05 11.52 -7.78
CA TYR A 159 -1.90 12.41 -8.94
C TYR A 159 -0.44 12.74 -9.21
N ARG A 160 -0.02 12.52 -10.46
CA ARG A 160 1.26 12.95 -11.02
C ARG A 160 1.04 13.49 -12.42
N GLU A 161 1.34 14.78 -12.60
CA GLU A 161 1.04 15.51 -13.85
C GLU A 161 1.67 14.82 -15.09
N SER A 162 2.91 14.36 -14.98
CA SER A 162 3.61 13.69 -16.09
C SER A 162 2.94 12.38 -16.51
N GLN A 163 2.55 11.53 -15.56
CA GLN A 163 1.86 10.27 -15.84
C GLN A 163 0.47 10.51 -16.40
N MET A 164 -0.28 11.45 -15.81
CA MET A 164 -1.59 11.85 -16.31
C MET A 164 -1.50 12.34 -17.75
N GLY A 165 -0.56 13.23 -18.07
CA GLY A 165 -0.35 13.73 -19.42
C GLY A 165 -0.04 12.61 -20.41
N GLN A 166 0.79 11.65 -20.03
CA GLN A 166 1.11 10.49 -20.87
C GLN A 166 -0.12 9.61 -21.11
N TYR A 167 -0.88 9.27 -20.05
CA TYR A 167 -2.12 8.49 -20.18
C TYR A 167 -3.15 9.21 -21.06
N LEU A 168 -3.42 10.49 -20.81
CA LEU A 168 -4.39 11.27 -21.58
C LEU A 168 -4.04 11.36 -23.07
N SER A 169 -2.74 11.30 -23.42
CA SER A 169 -2.29 11.29 -24.83
C SER A 169 -2.66 9.98 -25.55
N SER A 170 -2.67 8.87 -24.84
CA SER A 170 -2.91 7.52 -25.37
C SER A 170 -4.34 7.02 -25.21
N CYS A 171 -5.07 7.52 -24.21
CA CYS A 171 -6.45 7.09 -23.91
C CYS A 171 -7.40 7.32 -25.09
N LYS A 172 -8.14 6.26 -25.46
CA LYS A 172 -9.13 6.27 -26.55
C LYS A 172 -10.56 6.46 -26.06
N ILE A 173 -10.82 6.30 -24.75
CA ILE A 173 -12.15 6.43 -24.15
C ILE A 173 -12.40 7.91 -23.86
N ALA A 174 -13.13 8.59 -24.75
CA ALA A 174 -13.26 10.04 -24.74
C ALA A 174 -13.88 10.57 -23.43
N ALA A 175 -15.00 9.97 -23.00
CA ALA A 175 -15.69 10.39 -21.78
C ALA A 175 -14.81 10.19 -20.52
N TYR A 176 -14.00 9.12 -20.46
CA TYR A 176 -13.10 8.89 -19.34
C TYR A 176 -11.93 9.89 -19.32
N LYS A 177 -11.39 10.19 -20.49
CA LYS A 177 -10.38 11.26 -20.66
C LYS A 177 -10.88 12.61 -20.18
N ASP A 178 -12.12 12.98 -20.52
CA ASP A 178 -12.73 14.26 -20.12
C ASP A 178 -13.01 14.27 -18.60
N TYR A 179 -13.50 13.15 -18.05
CA TYR A 179 -13.67 12.99 -16.60
C TYR A 179 -12.36 13.22 -15.83
N LEU A 180 -11.27 12.55 -16.24
CA LEU A 180 -9.98 12.69 -15.56
C LEU A 180 -9.43 14.11 -15.63
N LYS A 181 -9.57 14.80 -16.76
CA LYS A 181 -9.17 16.20 -16.90
C LYS A 181 -9.93 17.08 -15.92
N ASN A 182 -11.26 16.99 -15.93
CA ASN A 182 -12.12 17.83 -15.10
C ASN A 182 -11.87 17.58 -13.60
N LEU A 183 -11.53 16.34 -13.19
CA LEU A 183 -11.24 16.00 -11.82
C LEU A 183 -10.03 16.75 -11.25
N TYR A 184 -9.03 17.08 -12.10
CA TYR A 184 -7.75 17.65 -11.67
C TYR A 184 -7.48 19.08 -12.18
N ASP A 185 -8.32 19.65 -13.07
CA ASP A 185 -8.10 20.98 -13.64
C ASP A 185 -8.22 22.10 -12.59
N ASP A 186 -9.07 21.93 -11.58
CA ASP A 186 -9.34 22.92 -10.52
C ASP A 186 -9.03 22.34 -9.12
N ILE A 187 -7.80 21.83 -8.91
CA ILE A 187 -7.39 21.30 -7.60
C ILE A 187 -7.31 22.43 -6.57
N PRO A 188 -8.20 22.45 -5.56
CA PRO A 188 -8.10 23.43 -4.49
C PRO A 188 -6.81 23.21 -3.68
N LYS A 189 -6.17 24.29 -3.24
CA LYS A 189 -5.03 24.25 -2.33
C LYS A 189 -5.51 24.35 -0.89
N GLU A 190 -4.79 23.68 0.03
CA GLU A 190 -5.04 23.78 1.48
C GLU A 190 -6.48 23.43 1.87
N VAL A 191 -6.95 22.28 1.36
CA VAL A 191 -8.33 21.84 1.59
C VAL A 191 -8.54 21.13 2.94
N ILE A 192 -7.46 20.67 3.58
CA ILE A 192 -7.51 20.05 4.90
C ILE A 192 -7.20 21.08 5.96
N ARG A 193 -8.08 21.13 6.98
CA ARG A 193 -7.92 22.04 8.13
C ARG A 193 -8.05 21.25 9.42
N PHE A 194 -7.01 21.31 10.25
CA PHE A 194 -7.05 20.79 11.62
C PHE A 194 -7.84 21.76 12.51
N GLU A 195 -8.74 21.24 13.33
CA GLU A 195 -9.34 21.91 14.48
C GLU A 195 -8.51 21.63 15.72
N ASP A 196 -8.05 20.37 15.89
CA ASP A 196 -6.97 19.98 16.78
C ASP A 196 -5.85 19.38 15.92
N ASP A 197 -4.68 19.98 15.94
CA ASP A 197 -3.53 19.58 15.14
C ASP A 197 -2.55 18.65 15.91
N GLY A 198 -2.98 18.09 17.03
CA GLY A 198 -2.27 17.10 17.82
C GLY A 198 -2.30 17.40 19.32
N SER A 199 -3.08 16.61 20.04
CA SER A 199 -3.16 16.63 21.51
C SER A 199 -3.13 15.23 22.09
N VAL A 200 -2.76 15.12 23.37
CA VAL A 200 -2.81 13.87 24.13
C VAL A 200 -4.02 13.93 25.04
N ALA A 201 -4.93 12.96 24.90
CA ALA A 201 -6.12 12.87 25.72
C ALA A 201 -5.83 12.33 27.12
N ASP A 202 -6.80 12.43 28.03
CA ASP A 202 -6.67 11.97 29.43
C ASP A 202 -6.40 10.46 29.54
N ASP A 203 -6.81 9.67 28.55
CA ASP A 203 -6.56 8.22 28.47
C ASP A 203 -5.19 7.88 27.86
N GLY A 204 -4.40 8.90 27.51
CA GLY A 204 -3.07 8.75 26.92
C GLY A 204 -3.08 8.55 25.41
N SER A 205 -4.24 8.56 24.74
CA SER A 205 -4.29 8.50 23.28
C SER A 205 -3.81 9.80 22.66
N PHE A 206 -3.11 9.69 21.52
CA PHE A 206 -2.79 10.84 20.68
C PHE A 206 -3.90 11.05 19.68
N GLN A 207 -4.38 12.26 19.57
CA GLN A 207 -5.55 12.58 18.76
C GLN A 207 -5.38 13.83 17.92
N ILE A 208 -6.14 13.87 16.82
CA ILE A 208 -6.37 15.04 15.99
C ILE A 208 -7.86 15.17 15.70
N SER A 209 -8.29 16.37 15.34
CA SER A 209 -9.59 16.55 14.70
C SER A 209 -9.48 17.45 13.46
N LEU A 210 -10.35 17.22 12.49
CA LEU A 210 -10.42 17.98 11.26
C LEU A 210 -11.75 18.71 11.16
N SER A 211 -11.74 19.86 10.49
CA SER A 211 -12.99 20.57 10.21
C SER A 211 -13.94 19.70 9.38
N ALA A 212 -15.23 19.81 9.64
CA ALA A 212 -16.25 19.06 8.90
C ALA A 212 -16.20 19.30 7.37
N ASP A 213 -15.76 20.49 6.94
CA ASP A 213 -15.59 20.83 5.53
C ASP A 213 -14.44 20.05 4.87
N SER A 214 -13.46 19.58 5.64
CA SER A 214 -12.34 18.80 5.15
C SER A 214 -12.78 17.41 4.66
N ARG A 215 -13.88 16.84 5.23
CA ARG A 215 -14.33 15.48 4.94
C ARG A 215 -14.42 15.13 3.45
N LYS A 216 -14.92 16.05 2.64
CA LYS A 216 -15.09 15.85 1.18
C LYS A 216 -13.77 15.77 0.41
N TYR A 217 -12.66 16.07 1.07
CA TYR A 217 -11.32 16.06 0.47
C TYR A 217 -10.40 15.03 1.09
N VAL A 218 -10.71 14.46 2.25
CA VAL A 218 -9.85 13.46 2.91
C VAL A 218 -9.92 12.15 2.15
N LYS A 219 -8.75 11.64 1.76
CA LYS A 219 -8.55 10.31 1.19
C LYS A 219 -8.17 9.31 2.27
N SER A 220 -7.12 9.60 3.05
CA SER A 220 -6.67 8.75 4.15
C SER A 220 -6.21 9.55 5.35
N VAL A 221 -6.28 8.91 6.51
CA VAL A 221 -5.65 9.35 7.76
C VAL A 221 -4.81 8.21 8.25
N GLU A 222 -3.51 8.47 8.38
CA GLU A 222 -2.48 7.54 8.79
C GLU A 222 -1.58 8.22 9.82
N PHE A 223 -0.65 7.51 10.45
CA PHE A 223 0.40 8.14 11.23
C PHE A 223 1.78 7.79 10.67
N VAL A 224 2.73 8.70 10.83
CA VAL A 224 4.15 8.50 10.54
C VAL A 224 4.91 8.34 11.84
N LEU A 225 5.69 7.27 11.95
CA LEU A 225 6.61 7.05 13.04
C LEU A 225 7.99 7.58 12.64
N LEU A 226 8.59 8.41 13.51
CA LEU A 226 9.89 9.02 13.31
C LEU A 226 10.86 8.59 14.40
N GLY A 227 12.07 8.21 13.99
CA GLY A 227 13.20 7.90 14.86
C GLY A 227 14.35 8.88 14.68
N PHE A 228 15.44 8.65 15.41
CA PHE A 228 16.67 9.42 15.28
C PHE A 228 17.47 8.98 14.06
N ALA A 229 17.93 9.94 13.26
CA ALA A 229 18.94 9.70 12.26
C ALA A 229 20.34 9.70 12.88
N GLU A 230 21.36 9.25 12.13
CA GLU A 230 22.74 9.22 12.63
C GLU A 230 23.20 10.63 13.06
N GLY A 231 23.64 10.74 14.31
CA GLY A 231 24.11 12.00 14.90
C GLY A 231 23.04 12.90 15.50
N GLU A 232 21.77 12.56 15.38
CA GLU A 232 20.68 13.25 16.08
C GLU A 232 20.64 12.83 17.55
N THR A 233 20.53 13.80 18.45
CA THR A 233 20.49 13.56 19.91
C THR A 233 19.37 14.33 20.61
N GLU A 234 18.66 15.19 19.89
CA GLU A 234 17.57 16.01 20.43
C GLU A 234 16.25 15.65 19.72
N TYR A 235 15.16 15.57 20.46
CA TYR A 235 13.85 15.24 19.91
C TYR A 235 13.39 16.21 18.79
N LYS A 236 13.90 17.43 18.74
CA LYS A 236 13.66 18.41 17.67
C LYS A 236 14.35 18.05 16.35
N GLN A 237 15.27 17.11 16.39
CA GLN A 237 16.04 16.64 15.23
C GLN A 237 15.56 15.29 14.71
N VAL A 238 14.53 14.72 15.34
CA VAL A 238 13.99 13.41 14.92
C VAL A 238 13.39 13.53 13.52
N THR A 239 14.07 12.96 12.54
CA THR A 239 13.73 13.11 11.12
C THR A 239 13.71 11.79 10.36
N LYS A 240 14.28 10.70 10.93
CA LYS A 240 14.31 9.40 10.27
C LYS A 240 12.92 8.80 10.24
N VAL A 241 12.39 8.58 9.04
CA VAL A 241 11.09 7.92 8.86
C VAL A 241 11.24 6.42 9.11
N MET A 242 10.56 5.92 10.13
CA MET A 242 10.48 4.50 10.48
C MET A 242 9.37 3.78 9.71
N GLY A 243 8.36 4.52 9.24
CA GLY A 243 7.28 4.03 8.41
C GLY A 243 5.97 4.77 8.62
N VAL A 244 4.96 4.35 7.86
CA VAL A 244 3.61 4.93 7.88
C VAL A 244 2.60 3.82 8.10
N ASP A 245 1.72 3.97 9.10
CA ASP A 245 0.74 2.97 9.49
C ASP A 245 -0.67 3.58 9.61
N ASN A 246 -1.69 2.72 9.55
CA ASN A 246 -3.09 3.11 9.61
C ASN A 246 -3.84 2.57 10.83
N ASP A 247 -3.14 2.08 11.85
CA ASP A 247 -3.74 1.65 13.12
C ASP A 247 -4.25 2.86 13.92
N ILE A 248 -5.34 3.40 13.44
CA ILE A 248 -6.00 4.62 13.91
C ILE A 248 -7.48 4.35 14.02
N PHE A 249 -8.06 4.66 15.19
CA PHE A 249 -9.51 4.75 15.30
C PHE A 249 -10.01 5.99 14.56
N LYS A 250 -11.02 5.83 13.70
CA LYS A 250 -11.50 6.84 12.76
C LYS A 250 -12.98 7.12 12.97
N ASP A 251 -13.29 8.21 13.65
CA ASP A 251 -14.66 8.74 13.72
C ASP A 251 -14.90 9.74 12.58
N TRP A 252 -15.39 9.21 11.46
CA TRP A 252 -15.68 10.02 10.28
C TRP A 252 -16.90 10.95 10.47
N GLU A 253 -17.78 10.71 11.42
CA GLU A 253 -18.92 11.55 11.67
C GLU A 253 -18.51 12.87 12.35
N ASN A 254 -17.66 12.76 13.37
CA ASN A 254 -17.13 13.88 14.12
C ASN A 254 -15.80 14.39 13.59
N MET A 255 -15.20 13.72 12.60
CA MET A 255 -13.88 14.01 12.05
C MET A 255 -12.76 13.95 13.12
N GLU A 256 -12.87 13.02 14.05
CA GLU A 256 -11.93 12.75 15.13
C GLU A 256 -11.17 11.46 14.88
N PHE A 257 -9.86 11.52 15.12
CA PHE A 257 -8.95 10.40 14.87
C PHE A 257 -8.01 10.27 16.05
N HIS A 258 -7.88 9.05 16.59
CA HIS A 258 -6.95 8.79 17.68
C HIS A 258 -6.27 7.43 17.53
N SER A 259 -5.07 7.32 18.10
CA SER A 259 -4.27 6.10 18.10
C SER A 259 -3.67 5.86 19.47
N ASN A 260 -3.69 4.61 19.88
CA ASN A 260 -3.01 4.09 21.07
C ASN A 260 -1.84 3.22 20.61
N PHE A 261 -0.80 3.85 20.10
CA PHE A 261 0.37 3.14 19.63
C PHE A 261 1.11 2.45 20.79
N ARG A 262 1.38 1.14 20.64
CA ARG A 262 1.91 0.27 21.70
C ARG A 262 3.44 0.19 21.77
N GLY A 263 4.16 0.81 20.85
CA GLY A 263 5.61 0.66 20.73
C GLY A 263 6.05 -0.67 20.11
N ILE A 264 5.13 -1.34 19.39
CA ILE A 264 5.39 -2.58 18.65
C ILE A 264 5.45 -2.25 17.16
N TRP A 265 6.49 -2.73 16.48
CA TRP A 265 6.72 -2.42 15.07
C TRP A 265 7.09 -3.66 14.26
N VAL A 266 6.65 -3.70 13.00
CA VAL A 266 6.95 -4.83 12.13
C VAL A 266 8.39 -4.77 11.65
N GLY A 267 9.09 -5.91 11.71
CA GLY A 267 10.47 -6.05 11.31
C GLY A 267 10.76 -7.34 10.55
N LEU A 268 11.92 -7.37 9.91
CA LEU A 268 12.52 -8.55 9.27
C LEU A 268 13.61 -9.10 10.21
N ASP A 269 13.44 -10.32 10.69
CA ASP A 269 14.36 -10.96 11.65
C ASP A 269 14.70 -10.03 12.84
N GLY A 270 13.67 -9.34 13.37
CA GLY A 270 13.77 -8.39 14.48
C GLY A 270 14.37 -7.02 14.11
N CYS A 271 14.73 -6.76 12.85
CA CYS A 271 15.16 -5.45 12.38
C CYS A 271 13.94 -4.64 11.92
N PRO A 272 13.62 -3.49 12.56
CA PRO A 272 12.47 -2.68 12.18
C PRO A 272 12.52 -2.25 10.71
N LEU A 273 11.41 -2.44 9.99
CA LEU A 273 11.25 -2.04 8.60
C LEU A 273 10.66 -0.63 8.48
N ASN A 274 11.15 0.15 7.54
CA ASN A 274 10.50 1.39 7.13
C ASN A 274 9.40 1.06 6.12
N TYR A 275 8.22 0.71 6.62
CA TYR A 275 7.15 0.25 5.74
C TYR A 275 6.05 1.30 5.53
N SER A 276 5.30 1.08 4.47
CA SER A 276 4.03 1.76 4.19
C SER A 276 2.99 0.72 3.79
N ILE A 277 1.72 1.00 4.09
CA ILE A 277 0.60 0.16 3.67
C ILE A 277 0.25 0.50 2.22
N VAL A 278 0.16 -0.51 1.37
CA VAL A 278 -0.19 -0.36 -0.05
C VAL A 278 -1.55 -0.95 -0.39
N GLU A 279 -2.03 -1.88 0.42
CA GLU A 279 -3.37 -2.46 0.30
C GLU A 279 -3.90 -2.81 1.70
N CYS A 280 -5.17 -2.55 1.94
CA CYS A 280 -5.86 -2.97 3.16
C CYS A 280 -7.30 -3.36 2.80
N ASN A 281 -7.66 -4.61 3.06
CA ASN A 281 -9.01 -5.15 2.85
C ASN A 281 -9.37 -6.12 3.99
N GLU A 282 -10.51 -6.80 3.88
CA GLU A 282 -11.02 -7.70 4.92
C GLU A 282 -10.15 -8.96 5.09
N ASP A 283 -9.41 -9.36 4.06
CA ASP A 283 -8.64 -10.61 4.05
C ASP A 283 -7.16 -10.38 4.39
N ARG A 284 -6.62 -9.21 4.08
CA ARG A 284 -5.19 -8.93 4.23
C ARG A 284 -4.83 -7.47 4.26
N ILE A 285 -3.66 -7.19 4.82
CA ILE A 285 -2.96 -5.91 4.70
C ILE A 285 -1.63 -6.17 3.99
N VAL A 286 -1.35 -5.45 2.90
CA VAL A 286 -0.08 -5.55 2.17
C VAL A 286 0.78 -4.34 2.46
N PHE A 287 2.04 -4.61 2.74
CA PHE A 287 3.06 -3.63 3.09
C PHE A 287 4.19 -3.64 2.07
N THR A 288 4.87 -2.51 1.96
CA THR A 288 6.11 -2.38 1.19
C THR A 288 7.16 -1.64 2.01
N ALA A 289 8.41 -2.08 1.95
CA ALA A 289 9.54 -1.47 2.66
C ALA A 289 10.77 -1.38 1.74
N PRO A 290 11.40 -0.19 1.60
CA PRO A 290 12.59 -0.04 0.78
C PRO A 290 13.79 -0.71 1.45
N VAL A 291 14.55 -1.46 0.67
CA VAL A 291 15.71 -2.22 1.13
C VAL A 291 16.84 -2.23 0.09
N ILE A 292 18.05 -2.52 0.55
CA ILE A 292 19.17 -2.90 -0.32
C ILE A 292 19.49 -4.38 -0.09
N VAL A 293 19.44 -5.17 -1.15
CA VAL A 293 19.84 -6.57 -1.12
C VAL A 293 21.27 -6.71 -1.65
N ASN A 294 22.10 -7.49 -0.93
CA ASN A 294 23.49 -7.77 -1.27
C ASN A 294 24.33 -6.51 -1.56
N LYS A 295 24.06 -5.43 -0.83
CA LYS A 295 24.75 -4.12 -0.88
C LYS A 295 24.63 -3.38 -2.21
N THR A 296 23.95 -3.91 -3.21
CA THR A 296 23.92 -3.37 -4.57
C THR A 296 22.53 -3.19 -5.16
N ARG A 297 21.58 -4.07 -4.87
CA ARG A 297 20.23 -4.01 -5.43
C ARG A 297 19.32 -3.21 -4.51
N VAL A 298 18.96 -1.99 -4.91
CA VAL A 298 17.89 -1.21 -4.28
C VAL A 298 16.56 -1.74 -4.79
N THR A 299 15.69 -2.13 -3.89
CA THR A 299 14.38 -2.73 -4.20
C THR A 299 13.41 -2.51 -3.05
N ASN A 300 12.21 -3.04 -3.15
CA ASN A 300 11.21 -2.98 -2.08
C ASN A 300 10.86 -4.40 -1.65
N LEU A 301 10.89 -4.65 -0.35
CA LEU A 301 10.40 -5.88 0.24
C LEU A 301 8.88 -5.74 0.40
N ARG A 302 8.12 -6.58 -0.30
CA ARG A 302 6.68 -6.71 -0.10
C ARG A 302 6.38 -7.86 0.84
N PHE A 303 5.49 -7.62 1.79
CA PHE A 303 4.99 -8.61 2.72
C PHE A 303 3.53 -8.33 3.05
N ALA A 304 2.84 -9.31 3.62
CA ALA A 304 1.43 -9.17 3.96
C ALA A 304 1.15 -9.73 5.36
N PHE A 305 0.17 -9.13 6.05
CA PHE A 305 -0.54 -9.76 7.14
C PHE A 305 -1.82 -10.37 6.59
N ILE A 306 -1.95 -11.67 6.68
CA ILE A 306 -3.12 -12.43 6.24
C ILE A 306 -4.02 -12.64 7.43
N MET A 307 -5.27 -12.18 7.35
CA MET A 307 -6.26 -12.35 8.40
C MET A 307 -6.76 -13.80 8.41
N ASP A 308 -6.62 -14.47 9.55
CA ASP A 308 -7.02 -15.86 9.71
C ASP A 308 -7.38 -16.13 11.18
N ASP A 309 -8.66 -16.37 11.44
CA ASP A 309 -9.20 -16.64 12.76
C ASP A 309 -8.64 -17.93 13.41
N ALA A 310 -7.93 -18.75 12.67
CA ALA A 310 -7.23 -19.93 13.21
C ALA A 310 -6.01 -19.55 14.06
N TYR A 311 -5.50 -18.35 13.94
CA TYR A 311 -4.37 -17.81 14.71
C TYR A 311 -4.87 -16.95 15.87
N GLU A 312 -4.29 -17.11 17.06
CA GLU A 312 -4.61 -16.29 18.25
C GLU A 312 -4.36 -14.79 18.01
N SER A 313 -3.39 -14.47 17.15
CA SER A 313 -3.06 -13.09 16.70
C SER A 313 -4.04 -12.54 15.64
N GLY A 314 -5.09 -13.29 15.27
CA GLY A 314 -6.00 -12.92 14.20
C GLY A 314 -5.43 -13.07 12.78
N GLY A 315 -4.21 -13.62 12.65
CA GLY A 315 -3.57 -13.83 11.36
C GLY A 315 -2.08 -14.09 11.45
N TYR A 316 -1.39 -14.02 10.32
CA TYR A 316 0.04 -14.25 10.23
C TYR A 316 0.70 -13.37 9.16
N TYR A 317 1.98 -13.08 9.35
CA TYR A 317 2.80 -12.39 8.34
C TYR A 317 3.36 -13.38 7.33
N THR A 318 3.39 -12.98 6.06
CA THR A 318 4.06 -13.71 4.97
C THR A 318 4.82 -12.77 4.06
N MET A 319 5.98 -13.21 3.57
CA MET A 319 6.75 -12.47 2.58
C MET A 319 6.15 -12.72 1.19
N LEU A 320 5.93 -11.65 0.42
CA LEU A 320 5.46 -11.74 -0.97
C LEU A 320 6.61 -11.73 -1.96
N GLY A 321 7.70 -11.03 -1.65
CA GLY A 321 8.89 -10.98 -2.48
C GLY A 321 9.51 -9.59 -2.60
N LEU A 322 10.44 -9.45 -3.57
CA LEU A 322 11.15 -8.20 -3.88
C LEU A 322 10.56 -7.57 -5.13
N PHE A 323 10.17 -6.32 -5.05
CA PHE A 323 9.54 -5.56 -6.14
C PHE A 323 10.35 -4.30 -6.46
N ASP A 324 10.89 -4.20 -7.69
CA ASP A 324 11.76 -3.10 -8.09
C ASP A 324 10.98 -1.81 -8.45
N GLY A 325 9.66 -1.90 -8.61
CA GLY A 325 8.81 -0.74 -8.86
C GLY A 325 8.83 -0.27 -10.32
N ILE A 326 8.80 1.04 -10.52
CA ILE A 326 8.80 1.68 -11.84
C ILE A 326 10.21 2.20 -12.12
N ASP A 327 10.77 1.85 -13.28
CA ASP A 327 12.08 2.32 -13.70
C ASP A 327 12.06 3.79 -14.18
N ASP A 328 13.24 4.36 -14.44
CA ASP A 328 13.40 5.74 -14.93
C ASP A 328 12.69 6.00 -16.28
N GLY A 329 12.42 4.96 -17.04
CA GLY A 329 11.67 5.01 -18.31
C GLY A 329 10.15 4.94 -18.13
N GLY A 330 9.67 4.75 -16.90
CA GLY A 330 8.25 4.61 -16.55
C GLY A 330 7.71 3.20 -16.81
N ALA A 331 8.57 2.21 -17.06
CA ALA A 331 8.16 0.82 -17.17
C ALA A 331 8.01 0.20 -15.78
N VAL A 332 6.88 -0.48 -15.57
CA VAL A 332 6.62 -1.21 -14.32
C VAL A 332 7.42 -2.51 -14.33
N SER A 333 8.05 -2.83 -13.19
CA SER A 333 8.66 -4.15 -13.00
C SER A 333 7.63 -5.25 -13.25
N ARG A 334 8.00 -6.25 -14.02
CA ARG A 334 7.14 -7.37 -14.36
C ARG A 334 7.42 -8.61 -13.53
N GLU A 335 8.43 -8.54 -12.69
CA GLU A 335 8.89 -9.67 -11.88
C GLU A 335 8.99 -9.31 -10.42
N MET A 336 8.55 -10.22 -9.56
CA MET A 336 8.86 -10.21 -8.13
C MET A 336 9.99 -11.20 -7.87
N GLY A 337 11.11 -10.67 -7.34
CA GLY A 337 12.22 -11.48 -6.87
C GLY A 337 11.92 -12.17 -5.54
N GLN A 338 12.78 -13.10 -5.15
CA GLN A 338 12.73 -13.75 -3.84
C GLN A 338 14.04 -13.48 -3.09
N LEU A 339 13.97 -13.53 -1.76
CA LEU A 339 15.16 -13.57 -0.91
C LEU A 339 15.65 -15.00 -0.81
N GLU A 340 16.96 -15.16 -0.87
CA GLU A 340 17.64 -16.46 -0.75
C GLU A 340 18.45 -16.51 0.55
N GLU A 341 18.71 -17.72 1.04
CA GLU A 341 19.61 -17.95 2.16
C GLU A 341 20.99 -17.31 1.91
N GLY A 342 21.47 -16.55 2.89
CA GLY A 342 22.72 -15.82 2.80
C GLY A 342 22.62 -14.42 2.21
N ASP A 343 21.46 -14.02 1.70
CA ASP A 343 21.25 -12.63 1.26
C ASP A 343 21.41 -11.66 2.43
N SER A 344 22.10 -10.56 2.19
CA SER A 344 22.19 -9.45 3.12
C SER A 344 21.11 -8.41 2.77
N VAL A 345 20.20 -8.15 3.69
CA VAL A 345 19.15 -7.14 3.53
C VAL A 345 19.45 -5.95 4.45
N THR A 346 19.61 -4.76 3.88
CA THR A 346 19.81 -3.50 4.61
C THR A 346 18.53 -2.66 4.48
N VAL A 347 17.92 -2.28 5.59
CA VAL A 347 16.75 -1.40 5.61
C VAL A 347 17.16 0.00 5.16
N LEU A 348 16.31 0.63 4.35
CA LEU A 348 16.45 2.02 3.95
C LEU A 348 15.46 2.89 4.70
N SER A 349 15.88 4.07 5.12
CA SER A 349 15.04 5.09 5.76
C SER A 349 14.99 6.36 4.92
N GLU A 350 13.88 7.05 4.97
CA GLU A 350 13.74 8.42 4.46
C GLU A 350 13.92 9.42 5.59
N HIS A 351 14.16 10.67 5.23
CA HIS A 351 14.17 11.79 6.17
C HIS A 351 12.99 12.71 5.90
N MET A 352 12.42 13.25 6.96
CA MET A 352 11.39 14.29 6.90
C MET A 352 12.03 15.64 7.24
N ASN A 353 12.10 16.56 6.28
CA ASN A 353 12.58 17.92 6.48
C ASN A 353 11.40 18.87 6.65
N GLU A 354 11.31 19.56 7.81
CA GLU A 354 10.34 20.63 8.09
C GLU A 354 8.88 20.28 7.69
N GLY A 355 8.46 19.00 7.88
CA GLY A 355 7.12 18.53 7.49
C GLY A 355 6.97 18.14 6.02
N GLU A 356 8.04 18.21 5.22
CA GLU A 356 8.06 17.73 3.85
C GLU A 356 8.87 16.43 3.73
N TYR A 357 8.33 15.45 3.00
CA TYR A 357 9.11 14.26 2.63
C TYR A 357 10.26 14.67 1.71
N SER A 358 11.47 14.66 2.21
CA SER A 358 12.65 14.74 1.35
C SER A 358 13.24 13.35 1.15
N VAL A 359 13.49 13.00 -0.11
CA VAL A 359 14.00 11.67 -0.52
C VAL A 359 15.52 11.61 -0.33
N SER A 360 16.04 11.86 0.88
CA SER A 360 17.41 11.44 1.19
C SER A 360 17.34 10.06 1.84
N ILE A 361 17.99 9.08 1.21
CA ILE A 361 17.98 7.70 1.64
C ILE A 361 19.16 7.45 2.58
N GLU A 362 18.87 7.03 3.81
CA GLU A 362 19.87 6.57 4.76
C GLU A 362 19.82 5.04 4.90
N LYS A 363 20.99 4.43 5.08
CA LYS A 363 21.12 3.00 5.35
C LYS A 363 20.94 2.75 6.84
N GLY A 364 19.98 1.91 7.17
CA GLY A 364 19.76 1.41 8.51
C GLY A 364 20.49 0.09 8.78
N ASP A 365 19.94 -0.68 9.70
CA ASP A 365 20.43 -2.00 10.09
C ASP A 365 20.39 -3.01 8.96
N SER A 366 21.24 -4.03 9.06
CA SER A 366 21.33 -5.11 8.09
C SER A 366 21.12 -6.47 8.76
N VAL A 367 20.38 -7.34 8.10
CA VAL A 367 20.19 -8.74 8.50
C VAL A 367 20.70 -9.67 7.42
N ILE A 368 21.09 -10.89 7.81
CA ILE A 368 21.45 -11.97 6.90
C ILE A 368 20.35 -13.01 6.93
N ILE A 369 19.78 -13.30 5.77
CA ILE A 369 18.68 -14.27 5.65
C ILE A 369 19.17 -15.68 5.94
N GLY A 370 18.48 -16.34 6.89
CA GLY A 370 18.77 -17.72 7.28
C GLY A 370 18.13 -18.78 6.39
N GLU A 371 18.31 -20.06 6.75
CA GLU A 371 17.81 -21.26 6.01
C GLU A 371 16.28 -21.26 5.81
N ASN A 372 15.52 -20.58 6.70
CA ASN A 372 14.06 -20.53 6.64
C ASN A 372 13.52 -19.33 5.85
N GLY A 373 14.38 -18.60 5.14
CA GLY A 373 14.03 -17.27 4.61
C GLY A 373 14.01 -16.23 5.74
N GLY A 374 13.69 -14.99 5.42
CA GLY A 374 13.50 -13.93 6.43
C GLY A 374 12.14 -14.06 7.13
N VAL A 375 12.10 -13.84 8.43
CA VAL A 375 10.87 -13.86 9.23
C VAL A 375 10.36 -12.46 9.44
N ILE A 376 9.14 -12.21 8.97
CA ILE A 376 8.41 -10.96 9.27
C ILE A 376 7.64 -11.16 10.57
N SER A 377 7.84 -10.28 11.53
CA SER A 377 7.16 -10.34 12.82
C SER A 377 7.06 -8.97 13.48
N GLU A 378 6.15 -8.85 14.44
CA GLU A 378 6.05 -7.69 15.31
C GLU A 378 7.10 -7.80 16.42
N ASN A 379 7.79 -6.69 16.68
CA ASN A 379 8.83 -6.60 17.70
C ASN A 379 8.72 -5.27 18.45
N PRO A 380 9.08 -5.22 19.73
CA PRO A 380 9.23 -3.97 20.44
C PRO A 380 10.24 -3.04 19.75
N LEU A 381 9.97 -1.75 19.76
CA LEU A 381 10.94 -0.75 19.32
C LEU A 381 12.15 -0.74 20.25
N ARG A 382 13.34 -0.47 19.70
CA ARG A 382 14.62 -0.61 20.43
C ARG A 382 15.05 0.65 21.16
N ASP A 383 14.75 1.81 20.57
CA ASP A 383 15.17 3.10 21.14
C ASP A 383 14.21 3.54 22.24
N ALA A 384 14.69 4.41 23.13
CA ALA A 384 13.90 4.90 24.25
C ALA A 384 12.79 5.88 23.84
N TYR A 385 12.99 6.59 22.74
CA TYR A 385 12.09 7.66 22.29
C TYR A 385 11.92 7.65 20.79
N TYR A 386 10.67 7.99 20.36
CA TYR A 386 10.30 8.23 18.98
C TYR A 386 9.39 9.44 18.91
N GLN A 387 9.14 9.94 17.73
CA GLN A 387 8.03 10.85 17.49
C GLN A 387 7.05 10.22 16.52
N TYR A 388 5.78 10.61 16.63
CA TYR A 388 4.84 10.32 15.59
C TYR A 388 3.85 11.46 15.38
N ALA A 389 3.42 11.61 14.14
CA ALA A 389 2.47 12.62 13.73
C ALA A 389 1.41 11.98 12.84
N TYR A 390 0.20 12.53 12.84
CA TYR A 390 -0.79 12.14 11.84
C TYR A 390 -0.44 12.71 10.48
N VAL A 391 -0.73 11.92 9.46
CA VAL A 391 -0.61 12.28 8.06
C VAL A 391 -1.99 12.19 7.44
N VAL A 392 -2.54 13.31 7.04
CA VAL A 392 -3.81 13.36 6.32
C VAL A 392 -3.49 13.54 4.85
N THR A 393 -3.89 12.60 4.01
CA THR A 393 -3.74 12.70 2.55
C THR A 393 -5.06 13.13 1.95
N ASP A 394 -5.04 14.17 1.13
CA ASP A 394 -6.23 14.61 0.40
C ASP A 394 -6.45 13.79 -0.89
N LEU A 395 -7.59 14.01 -1.55
CA LEU A 395 -7.97 13.32 -2.78
C LEU A 395 -7.01 13.56 -3.95
N PHE A 396 -6.16 14.58 -3.84
CA PHE A 396 -5.20 14.98 -4.86
C PHE A 396 -3.79 14.48 -4.54
N GLY A 397 -3.62 13.80 -3.40
CA GLY A 397 -2.33 13.25 -2.96
C GLY A 397 -1.46 14.25 -2.18
N ASN A 398 -1.98 15.44 -1.81
CA ASN A 398 -1.28 16.34 -0.92
C ASN A 398 -1.33 15.78 0.51
N ARG A 399 -0.23 15.92 1.24
CA ARG A 399 -0.08 15.43 2.61
C ARG A 399 -0.03 16.61 3.59
N TYR A 400 -0.80 16.48 4.67
CA TYR A 400 -0.91 17.45 5.74
C TYR A 400 -0.52 16.76 7.04
N TYR A 401 0.45 17.33 7.77
CA TYR A 401 0.98 16.73 8.99
C TYR A 401 0.45 17.45 10.21
N SER A 402 0.07 16.69 11.23
CA SER A 402 -0.21 17.23 12.56
C SER A 402 1.08 17.66 13.26
N LYS A 403 0.96 18.35 14.37
CA LYS A 403 2.07 18.44 15.31
C LYS A 403 2.43 17.05 15.81
N PRO A 404 3.71 16.76 16.00
CA PRO A 404 4.12 15.46 16.53
C PRO A 404 3.86 15.35 18.04
N ALA A 405 3.68 14.11 18.52
CA ALA A 405 3.83 13.74 19.92
C ALA A 405 5.12 12.94 20.11
N VAL A 406 5.58 12.83 21.36
CA VAL A 406 6.71 11.98 21.72
C VAL A 406 6.19 10.66 22.25
N LEU A 407 6.71 9.57 21.71
CA LEU A 407 6.52 8.22 22.20
C LEU A 407 7.70 7.85 23.10
N GLU A 408 7.45 7.70 24.38
CA GLU A 408 8.43 7.27 25.37
C GLU A 408 8.26 5.78 25.64
N MET A 409 9.28 4.98 25.34
CA MET A 409 9.27 3.55 25.65
C MET A 409 9.40 3.35 27.18
N GLU A 410 8.43 2.67 27.79
CA GLU A 410 8.42 2.38 29.23
C GLU A 410 9.28 1.17 29.59
N TYR A 411 9.57 0.32 28.58
CA TYR A 411 10.40 -0.88 28.73
C TYR A 411 11.48 -0.89 27.65
N THR A 412 12.64 -1.41 28.01
CA THR A 412 13.69 -1.66 27.01
C THR A 412 13.33 -2.86 26.13
N TYR A 413 13.88 -2.91 24.92
CA TYR A 413 13.73 -4.05 24.01
C TYR A 413 14.04 -5.39 24.68
N ASP A 414 15.17 -5.49 25.42
CA ASP A 414 15.57 -6.72 26.12
C ASP A 414 14.59 -7.11 27.22
N GLN A 415 14.06 -6.14 27.98
CA GLN A 415 13.05 -6.42 29.00
C GLN A 415 11.78 -7.02 28.41
N LEU A 416 11.35 -6.55 27.24
CA LEU A 416 10.16 -7.07 26.56
C LEU A 416 10.40 -8.44 25.92
N LEU A 417 11.61 -8.72 25.46
CA LEU A 417 11.98 -10.06 24.98
C LEU A 417 12.01 -11.09 26.10
N GLU A 418 12.52 -10.71 27.30
CA GLU A 418 12.58 -11.60 28.46
C GLU A 418 11.20 -11.79 29.12
N ASN A 419 10.38 -10.74 29.13
CA ASN A 419 9.08 -10.70 29.80
C ASN A 419 8.07 -9.99 28.89
N PRO A 420 7.49 -10.68 27.88
CA PRO A 420 6.47 -10.10 27.01
C PRO A 420 5.30 -9.55 27.83
N LEU A 421 4.80 -8.39 27.43
CA LEU A 421 3.64 -7.79 28.07
C LEU A 421 2.39 -8.63 27.76
N PRO A 422 1.43 -8.70 28.72
CA PRO A 422 0.13 -9.26 28.44
C PRO A 422 -0.59 -8.53 27.28
N ASP A 423 -1.45 -9.23 26.59
CA ASP A 423 -2.28 -8.64 25.53
C ASP A 423 -3.03 -7.42 26.04
N GLY A 424 -2.95 -6.33 25.30
CA GLY A 424 -3.61 -5.05 25.62
C GLY A 424 -2.79 -4.10 26.48
N GLU A 425 -1.65 -4.51 27.03
CA GLU A 425 -0.71 -3.60 27.69
C GLU A 425 0.20 -2.89 26.69
N TYR A 426 0.62 -1.67 27.04
CA TYR A 426 1.45 -0.82 26.21
C TYR A 426 2.91 -0.89 26.63
N ALA A 427 3.81 -1.04 25.67
CA ALA A 427 5.26 -0.93 25.88
C ALA A 427 5.75 0.53 25.96
N ALA A 428 4.90 1.46 25.56
CA ALA A 428 5.21 2.88 25.47
C ALA A 428 4.03 3.74 25.89
N LYS A 429 4.31 4.99 26.26
CA LYS A 429 3.29 6.02 26.48
C LYS A 429 3.53 7.21 25.57
N VAL A 430 2.45 7.94 25.30
CA VAL A 430 2.46 9.17 24.53
C VAL A 430 2.51 10.37 25.47
N ILE A 431 3.40 11.32 25.16
CA ILE A 431 3.50 12.58 25.89
C ILE A 431 3.44 13.76 24.90
N ALA A 432 2.85 14.86 25.37
CA ALA A 432 2.85 16.07 24.57
C ALA A 432 4.27 16.57 24.33
N LEU A 433 4.56 17.09 23.14
CA LEU A 433 5.89 17.55 22.77
C LEU A 433 6.47 18.58 23.76
N GLY A 434 5.61 19.45 24.32
CA GLY A 434 6.01 20.47 25.32
C GLY A 434 6.40 19.89 26.68
N ASP A 435 5.96 18.68 26.99
CA ASP A 435 6.24 17.97 28.24
C ASP A 435 7.38 16.94 28.06
N ALA A 436 7.91 16.81 26.85
CA ALA A 436 9.06 15.94 26.60
C ALA A 436 10.33 16.51 27.24
N PRO A 437 11.26 15.64 27.71
CA PRO A 437 12.53 16.12 28.24
C PRO A 437 13.31 16.91 27.18
N GLU A 438 13.88 18.07 27.56
CA GLU A 438 14.64 18.93 26.62
C GLU A 438 15.82 18.19 25.96
N LYS A 439 16.33 17.18 26.62
CA LYS A 439 17.43 16.36 26.14
C LYS A 439 17.05 14.89 26.27
N LEU A 440 16.88 14.22 25.17
CA LEU A 440 16.73 12.77 25.16
C LEU A 440 18.08 12.18 25.53
N ILE A 441 18.13 11.49 26.68
CA ILE A 441 19.31 10.70 27.04
C ILE A 441 19.19 9.42 26.21
N TYR A 442 20.02 9.32 25.19
CA TYR A 442 20.21 8.10 24.46
C TYR A 442 20.98 7.13 25.36
N ASP A 443 20.26 6.29 26.09
CA ASP A 443 20.83 5.09 26.71
C ASP A 443 20.90 3.97 25.68
N GLY A 444 21.20 4.34 24.44
CA GLY A 444 21.47 3.39 23.37
C GLY A 444 22.76 2.65 23.72
N ILE A 445 22.68 1.37 23.77
CA ILE A 445 23.82 0.47 23.81
C ILE A 445 24.65 0.78 22.56
N LEU A 446 25.69 1.62 22.76
CA LEU A 446 26.81 1.72 21.85
C LEU A 446 27.70 0.52 22.17
N ASP A 447 27.53 -0.57 21.44
CA ASP A 447 28.53 -1.60 21.23
C ASP A 447 28.48 -2.10 19.79
#